data_65c98fbe2c76f74a2ade6a2aa128294b
#
_entry.id   65c98fbe2c76f74a2ade6a2aa128294b
#
_cell.length_a   1.000
_cell.length_b   1.000
_cell.length_c   1.000
_cell.angle_alpha   90.00
_cell.angle_beta   90.00
_cell.angle_gamma   90.00
#
_symmetry.space_group_name_H-M   'P 1'
#
loop_
_entity.id
_entity.type
_entity.pdbx_description
1 polymer ?
#
loop_
_entity_poly.entity_id
_entity_poly.type
_entity_poly.pdbx_seq_one_letter_code
_entity_poly.pdbx_strand_id
1 'polypeptide(L)'
;MLRFRRLLLALPLLATLLPLLSAQAQQTADAGVITIESDLQSADNATGVITASGNVRLVHAGRGLVATSRQAQYFTEEDRIVLSGDVDVIQADGNQLRADRFTYLLDEGRAIASPVPGQQVFSQWSLTPSQPVHDVQAETNPVTP
;
A
#
# COMPACT_ATOMS: atom_id res chain seq x y z
N MET A 1 -32.36 66.44 -42.75
CA MET A 1 -32.15 65.19 -43.49
C MET A 1 -31.02 64.41 -42.84
N LEU A 2 -31.35 63.46 -41.95
CA LEU A 2 -30.40 62.69 -41.22
C LEU A 2 -30.05 61.41 -41.98
N ARG A 3 -28.79 61.23 -42.33
CA ARG A 3 -28.27 60.02 -42.92
C ARG A 3 -27.72 59.12 -41.83
N PHE A 4 -28.46 58.09 -41.44
CA PHE A 4 -28.02 57.06 -40.54
C PHE A 4 -26.97 56.16 -41.28
N ARG A 5 -25.70 56.24 -40.91
CA ARG A 5 -24.69 55.31 -41.32
C ARG A 5 -24.74 54.11 -40.36
N ARG A 6 -25.22 52.99 -40.86
CA ARG A 6 -25.18 51.70 -40.12
C ARG A 6 -23.74 51.23 -40.01
N LEU A 7 -23.17 51.33 -38.82
CA LEU A 7 -21.87 50.75 -38.50
C LEU A 7 -22.09 49.28 -38.07
N LEU A 8 -21.76 48.33 -38.95
CA LEU A 8 -21.72 46.91 -38.67
C LEU A 8 -20.47 46.62 -37.84
N LEU A 9 -20.63 46.44 -36.53
CA LEU A 9 -19.59 45.91 -35.66
C LEU A 9 -19.56 44.40 -35.83
N ALA A 10 -18.55 43.91 -36.56
CA ALA A 10 -18.20 42.48 -36.61
C ALA A 10 -17.53 42.12 -35.29
N LEU A 11 -18.20 41.29 -34.51
CA LEU A 11 -17.67 40.73 -33.26
C LEU A 11 -16.83 39.47 -33.59
N PRO A 12 -15.51 39.44 -33.32
CA PRO A 12 -14.75 38.22 -33.51
C PRO A 12 -15.09 37.25 -32.37
N LEU A 13 -15.66 36.08 -32.74
CA LEU A 13 -15.90 34.96 -31.85
C LEU A 13 -14.54 34.34 -31.45
N LEU A 14 -14.00 34.80 -30.31
CA LEU A 14 -12.80 34.23 -29.70
C LEU A 14 -13.18 32.91 -29.05
N ALA A 15 -13.00 31.82 -29.76
CA ALA A 15 -13.15 30.47 -29.22
C ALA A 15 -12.01 30.22 -28.23
N THR A 16 -12.30 30.39 -26.93
CA THR A 16 -11.41 30.00 -25.84
C THR A 16 -11.41 28.48 -25.73
N LEU A 17 -10.35 27.86 -26.28
CA LEU A 17 -10.03 26.45 -26.10
C LEU A 17 -9.58 26.28 -24.64
N LEU A 18 -10.49 25.94 -23.73
CA LEU A 18 -10.15 25.53 -22.36
C LEU A 18 -9.47 24.14 -22.46
N PRO A 19 -8.24 23.99 -21.97
CA PRO A 19 -7.69 22.66 -21.79
C PRO A 19 -8.48 21.97 -20.69
N LEU A 20 -9.15 20.87 -21.01
CA LEU A 20 -9.65 19.93 -20.03
C LEU A 20 -8.42 19.38 -19.28
N LEU A 21 -8.09 19.99 -18.14
CA LEU A 21 -7.24 19.35 -17.15
C LEU A 21 -8.04 18.13 -16.66
N SER A 22 -7.68 16.98 -17.21
CA SER A 22 -8.05 15.70 -16.61
C SER A 22 -7.41 15.69 -15.22
N ALA A 23 -8.19 15.99 -14.21
CA ALA A 23 -7.83 15.70 -12.83
C ALA A 23 -7.74 14.17 -12.76
N GLN A 24 -6.54 13.64 -12.98
CA GLN A 24 -6.21 12.30 -12.55
C GLN A 24 -6.34 12.35 -11.02
N ALA A 25 -7.46 11.84 -10.51
CA ALA A 25 -7.57 11.48 -9.11
C ALA A 25 -6.43 10.46 -8.89
N GLN A 26 -5.31 10.95 -8.37
CA GLN A 26 -4.31 10.10 -7.77
C GLN A 26 -5.06 9.40 -6.63
N GLN A 27 -5.44 8.16 -6.86
CA GLN A 27 -5.67 7.23 -5.79
C GLN A 27 -4.34 7.18 -5.03
N THR A 28 -4.22 8.04 -4.02
CA THR A 28 -3.28 7.80 -2.94
C THR A 28 -3.72 6.44 -2.42
N ALA A 29 -3.01 5.39 -2.86
CA ALA A 29 -3.13 4.08 -2.26
C ALA A 29 -3.18 4.32 -0.76
N ASP A 30 -4.13 3.67 -0.06
CA ASP A 30 -4.31 3.73 1.39
C ASP A 30 -3.04 3.22 2.11
N ALA A 31 -1.92 3.89 1.88
CA ALA A 31 -0.60 3.49 2.34
C ALA A 31 -0.49 3.48 3.87
N GLY A 32 -1.50 4.04 4.55
CA GLY A 32 -1.53 4.16 6.00
C GLY A 32 -2.73 3.51 6.69
N VAL A 33 -3.68 2.88 5.97
CA VAL A 33 -4.83 2.26 6.62
C VAL A 33 -4.52 0.82 7.00
N ILE A 34 -4.71 0.53 8.29
CA ILE A 34 -4.67 -0.82 8.85
C ILE A 34 -6.06 -1.16 9.37
N THR A 35 -6.60 -2.29 8.91
CA THR A 35 -7.85 -2.84 9.38
C THR A 35 -7.57 -4.00 10.33
N ILE A 36 -8.21 -4.02 11.51
CA ILE A 36 -8.14 -5.12 12.48
C ILE A 36 -9.54 -5.62 12.73
N GLU A 37 -9.77 -6.89 12.48
CA GLU A 37 -10.98 -7.65 12.80
C GLU A 37 -10.68 -8.62 13.93
N SER A 38 -11.61 -8.83 14.86
CA SER A 38 -11.47 -9.75 16.01
C SER A 38 -12.80 -10.00 16.68
N ASP A 39 -12.87 -11.01 17.54
CA ASP A 39 -14.07 -11.32 18.33
C ASP A 39 -14.35 -10.24 19.39
N LEU A 40 -13.29 -9.65 19.99
CA LEU A 40 -13.38 -8.61 21.00
C LEU A 40 -12.34 -7.53 20.74
N GLN A 41 -12.74 -6.27 20.84
CA GLN A 41 -11.83 -5.12 20.84
C GLN A 41 -12.09 -4.22 22.03
N SER A 42 -11.01 -3.69 22.60
CA SER A 42 -11.04 -2.68 23.66
C SER A 42 -10.00 -1.60 23.40
N ALA A 43 -10.31 -0.38 23.79
CA ALA A 43 -9.40 0.76 23.71
C ALA A 43 -9.23 1.38 25.09
N ASP A 44 -8.01 1.56 25.53
CA ASP A 44 -7.64 2.29 26.74
C ASP A 44 -7.05 3.64 26.33
N ASN A 45 -7.83 4.69 26.49
CA ASN A 45 -7.42 6.04 26.15
C ASN A 45 -6.38 6.63 27.11
N ALA A 46 -6.24 6.05 28.31
CA ALA A 46 -5.23 6.52 29.27
C ALA A 46 -3.83 6.05 28.92
N THR A 47 -3.73 4.86 28.32
CA THR A 47 -2.45 4.25 27.90
C THR A 47 -2.22 4.32 26.40
N GLY A 48 -3.21 4.76 25.61
CA GLY A 48 -3.14 4.78 24.16
C GLY A 48 -3.05 3.38 23.53
N VAL A 49 -3.55 2.32 24.21
CA VAL A 49 -3.46 0.94 23.73
C VAL A 49 -4.81 0.44 23.27
N ILE A 50 -4.87 -0.04 22.03
CA ILE A 50 -6.02 -0.77 21.49
C ILE A 50 -5.66 -2.27 21.50
N THR A 51 -6.51 -3.08 22.11
CA THR A 51 -6.35 -4.54 22.18
C THR A 51 -7.46 -5.23 21.42
N ALA A 52 -7.10 -6.13 20.51
CA ALA A 52 -7.99 -7.03 19.80
C ALA A 52 -7.69 -8.47 20.24
N SER A 53 -8.72 -9.28 20.50
CA SER A 53 -8.58 -10.65 21.01
C SER A 53 -9.56 -11.59 20.34
N GLY A 54 -9.11 -12.81 20.06
CA GLY A 54 -9.87 -13.86 19.41
C GLY A 54 -9.96 -13.67 17.89
N ASN A 55 -9.52 -14.67 17.13
CA ASN A 55 -9.60 -14.72 15.66
C ASN A 55 -9.14 -13.41 14.99
N VAL A 56 -8.04 -12.87 15.46
CA VAL A 56 -7.54 -11.58 14.97
C VAL A 56 -7.09 -11.71 13.52
N ARG A 57 -7.57 -10.80 12.67
CA ARG A 57 -7.12 -10.61 11.29
C ARG A 57 -6.74 -9.15 11.09
N LEU A 58 -5.50 -8.93 10.71
CA LEU A 58 -4.95 -7.61 10.39
C LEU A 58 -4.68 -7.53 8.88
N VAL A 59 -5.10 -6.42 8.27
CA VAL A 59 -4.82 -6.12 6.87
C VAL A 59 -4.16 -4.75 6.78
N HIS A 60 -2.99 -4.70 6.15
CA HIS A 60 -2.33 -3.46 5.75
C HIS A 60 -2.32 -3.40 4.22
N ALA A 61 -3.37 -2.82 3.65
CA ALA A 61 -3.62 -2.82 2.20
C ALA A 61 -2.47 -2.18 1.41
N GLY A 62 -1.96 -1.06 1.86
CA GLY A 62 -0.88 -0.34 1.18
C GLY A 62 0.45 -1.11 1.08
N ARG A 63 0.64 -2.15 1.91
CA ARG A 63 1.81 -3.04 1.86
C ARG A 63 1.48 -4.45 1.39
N GLY A 64 0.21 -4.70 1.03
CA GLY A 64 -0.23 -6.04 0.65
C GLY A 64 0.00 -7.08 1.73
N LEU A 65 -0.10 -6.70 3.02
CA LEU A 65 0.18 -7.56 4.15
C LEU A 65 -1.12 -7.99 4.81
N VAL A 66 -1.26 -9.28 5.05
CA VAL A 66 -2.34 -9.88 5.85
C VAL A 66 -1.71 -10.70 6.96
N ALA A 67 -2.15 -10.50 8.18
CA ALA A 67 -1.69 -11.28 9.34
C ALA A 67 -2.87 -11.82 10.13
N THR A 68 -2.70 -13.02 10.69
CA THR A 68 -3.64 -13.61 11.65
C THR A 68 -2.92 -13.91 12.96
N SER A 69 -3.63 -13.85 14.07
CA SER A 69 -3.10 -14.12 15.40
C SER A 69 -4.23 -14.39 16.41
N ARG A 70 -3.89 -14.77 17.63
CA ARG A 70 -4.86 -14.85 18.73
C ARG A 70 -5.13 -13.50 19.37
N GLN A 71 -4.14 -12.60 19.38
CA GLN A 71 -4.23 -11.27 19.96
C GLN A 71 -3.42 -10.27 19.17
N ALA A 72 -3.91 -9.03 19.10
CA ALA A 72 -3.17 -7.87 18.60
C ALA A 72 -3.27 -6.72 19.61
N GLN A 73 -2.18 -5.97 19.75
CA GLN A 73 -2.13 -4.72 20.50
C GLN A 73 -1.54 -3.63 19.62
N TYR A 74 -2.26 -2.53 19.50
CA TYR A 74 -1.77 -1.34 18.82
C TYR A 74 -1.47 -0.26 19.85
N PHE A 75 -0.20 0.13 19.93
CA PHE A 75 0.33 1.20 20.77
C PHE A 75 0.35 2.47 19.93
N THR A 76 -0.64 3.33 20.12
CA THR A 76 -0.88 4.48 19.25
C THR A 76 0.20 5.55 19.33
N GLU A 77 0.83 5.70 20.50
CA GLU A 77 1.92 6.68 20.71
C GLU A 77 3.25 6.24 20.09
N GLU A 78 3.43 4.92 19.91
CA GLU A 78 4.67 4.33 19.42
C GLU A 78 4.56 3.89 17.97
N ASP A 79 3.40 4.07 17.31
CA ASP A 79 3.08 3.53 15.99
C ASP A 79 3.51 2.06 15.83
N ARG A 80 3.22 1.26 16.86
CA ARG A 80 3.68 -0.11 16.98
C ARG A 80 2.52 -1.08 17.16
N ILE A 81 2.48 -2.13 16.34
CA ILE A 81 1.54 -3.24 16.49
C ILE A 81 2.30 -4.47 16.96
N VAL A 82 1.74 -5.17 17.94
CA VAL A 82 2.23 -6.46 18.43
C VAL A 82 1.15 -7.49 18.22
N LEU A 83 1.42 -8.49 17.38
CA LEU A 83 0.61 -9.68 17.23
C LEU A 83 1.20 -10.80 18.10
N SER A 84 0.37 -11.60 18.73
CA SER A 84 0.80 -12.70 19.57
C SER A 84 -0.13 -13.91 19.53
N GLY A 85 0.48 -15.07 19.61
CA GLY A 85 -0.19 -16.39 19.58
C GLY A 85 -0.53 -16.85 18.15
N ASP A 86 0.17 -17.86 17.67
CA ASP A 86 -0.03 -18.49 16.35
C ASP A 86 -0.05 -17.46 15.21
N VAL A 87 0.95 -16.58 15.18
CA VAL A 87 1.03 -15.53 14.18
C VAL A 87 1.41 -16.10 12.83
N ASP A 88 0.58 -15.82 11.82
CA ASP A 88 0.84 -16.11 10.41
C ASP A 88 0.73 -14.81 9.62
N VAL A 89 1.79 -14.43 8.91
CA VAL A 89 1.87 -13.21 8.10
C VAL A 89 2.11 -13.60 6.65
N ILE A 90 1.28 -13.08 5.75
CA ILE A 90 1.38 -13.31 4.31
C ILE A 90 1.44 -11.96 3.61
N GLN A 91 2.35 -11.83 2.65
CA GLN A 91 2.45 -10.68 1.76
C GLN A 91 1.95 -11.02 0.36
N ALA A 92 1.52 -10.00 -0.37
CA ALA A 92 0.96 -10.16 -1.72
C ALA A 92 1.93 -10.78 -2.73
N ASP A 93 3.25 -10.66 -2.49
CA ASP A 93 4.32 -11.26 -3.28
C ASP A 93 4.54 -12.76 -2.98
N GLY A 94 3.75 -13.34 -2.06
CA GLY A 94 3.83 -14.73 -1.65
C GLY A 94 4.82 -15.01 -0.52
N ASN A 95 5.42 -13.98 0.06
CA ASN A 95 6.24 -14.16 1.26
C ASN A 95 5.36 -14.55 2.44
N GLN A 96 5.84 -15.48 3.26
CA GLN A 96 5.16 -15.97 4.44
C GLN A 96 6.09 -15.99 5.64
N LEU A 97 5.54 -15.67 6.83
CA LEU A 97 6.24 -15.74 8.10
C LEU A 97 5.31 -16.31 9.17
N ARG A 98 5.80 -17.26 9.97
CA ARG A 98 5.11 -17.82 11.14
C ARG A 98 5.96 -17.65 12.38
N ALA A 99 5.32 -17.17 13.45
CA ALA A 99 5.97 -16.91 14.73
C ALA A 99 4.96 -17.02 15.89
N ASP A 100 5.44 -16.96 17.12
CA ASP A 100 4.56 -16.77 18.27
C ASP A 100 4.25 -15.29 18.48
N ARG A 101 5.23 -14.42 18.21
CA ARG A 101 5.06 -12.98 18.32
C ARG A 101 5.62 -12.27 17.08
N PHE A 102 4.90 -11.26 16.62
CA PHE A 102 5.30 -10.39 15.51
C PHE A 102 5.10 -8.95 15.93
N THR A 103 6.15 -8.17 15.94
CA THR A 103 6.14 -6.73 16.23
C THR A 103 6.37 -5.97 14.95
N TYR A 104 5.47 -5.05 14.64
CA TYR A 104 5.55 -4.21 13.45
C TYR A 104 5.62 -2.74 13.84
N LEU A 105 6.72 -2.08 13.47
CA LEU A 105 6.97 -0.66 13.63
C LEU A 105 6.53 0.03 12.35
N LEU A 106 5.43 0.76 12.42
CA LEU A 106 4.72 1.29 11.24
C LEU A 106 5.50 2.40 10.55
N ASP A 107 6.05 3.31 11.32
CA ASP A 107 6.86 4.45 10.87
C ASP A 107 8.16 4.00 10.20
N GLU A 108 8.82 2.98 10.76
CA GLU A 108 10.06 2.41 10.23
C GLU A 108 9.82 1.38 9.11
N GLY A 109 8.60 0.86 8.97
CA GLY A 109 8.31 -0.26 8.10
C GLY A 109 9.07 -1.54 8.46
N ARG A 110 9.48 -1.67 9.72
CA ARG A 110 10.29 -2.76 10.25
C ARG A 110 9.45 -3.78 11.00
N ALA A 111 9.74 -5.05 10.78
CA ALA A 111 9.11 -6.16 11.47
C ALA A 111 10.12 -7.00 12.23
N ILE A 112 9.73 -7.48 13.40
CA ILE A 112 10.50 -8.38 14.24
C ILE A 112 9.61 -9.56 14.60
N ALA A 113 10.08 -10.78 14.33
CA ALA A 113 9.39 -12.01 14.68
C ALA A 113 10.17 -12.77 15.75
N SER A 114 9.45 -13.34 16.72
CA SER A 114 10.03 -14.13 17.79
C SER A 114 9.25 -15.44 17.97
N PRO A 115 9.94 -16.56 18.20
CA PRO A 115 9.30 -17.84 18.43
C PRO A 115 8.91 -18.01 19.90
N VAL A 116 8.14 -19.05 20.22
CA VAL A 116 8.07 -19.61 21.56
C VAL A 116 9.47 -20.06 22.00
N PRO A 117 9.84 -19.96 23.28
CA PRO A 117 11.11 -20.47 23.78
C PRO A 117 11.35 -21.93 23.34
N GLY A 118 12.52 -22.20 22.78
CA GLY A 118 12.89 -23.53 22.25
C GLY A 118 12.39 -23.87 20.86
N GLN A 119 11.67 -22.95 20.19
CA GLN A 119 11.23 -23.11 18.80
C GLN A 119 11.96 -22.12 17.88
N GLN A 120 11.61 -22.12 16.61
CA GLN A 120 12.18 -21.26 15.59
C GLN A 120 11.07 -20.49 14.87
N VAL A 121 11.41 -19.30 14.36
CA VAL A 121 10.58 -18.57 13.41
C VAL A 121 10.71 -19.25 12.05
N PHE A 122 9.58 -19.47 11.40
CA PHE A 122 9.55 -19.94 10.00
C PHE A 122 9.37 -18.73 9.09
N SER A 123 10.17 -18.65 8.03
CA SER A 123 9.95 -17.68 6.97
C SER A 123 10.22 -18.29 5.60
N GLN A 124 9.39 -17.93 4.63
CA GLN A 124 9.52 -18.31 3.23
C GLN A 124 9.47 -17.06 2.37
N TRP A 125 10.40 -16.94 1.43
CA TRP A 125 10.52 -15.78 0.55
C TRP A 125 10.42 -16.24 -0.90
N SER A 126 9.54 -15.58 -1.65
CA SER A 126 9.41 -15.77 -3.09
C SER A 126 10.44 -14.89 -3.78
N LEU A 127 11.41 -15.53 -4.45
CA LEU A 127 12.38 -14.81 -5.27
C LEU A 127 11.81 -14.70 -6.68
N THR A 128 11.49 -13.48 -7.11
CA THR A 128 11.18 -13.24 -8.52
C THR A 128 12.46 -13.41 -9.32
N PRO A 129 12.53 -14.34 -10.29
CA PRO A 129 13.71 -14.46 -11.14
C PRO A 129 13.94 -13.11 -11.84
N SER A 130 15.17 -12.58 -11.76
CA SER A 130 15.56 -11.45 -12.59
C SER A 130 15.31 -11.84 -14.04
N GLN A 131 14.48 -11.10 -14.75
CA GLN A 131 14.27 -11.36 -16.18
C GLN A 131 15.65 -11.31 -16.86
N PRO A 132 16.01 -12.33 -17.66
CA PRO A 132 17.23 -12.22 -18.44
C PRO A 132 17.12 -10.97 -19.30
N VAL A 133 18.15 -10.12 -19.23
CA VAL A 133 18.30 -8.99 -20.15
C VAL A 133 18.17 -9.57 -21.54
N HIS A 134 17.15 -9.14 -22.28
CA HIS A 134 17.04 -9.48 -23.70
C HIS A 134 18.34 -9.04 -24.35
N ASP A 135 19.10 -10.04 -24.80
CA ASP A 135 20.26 -9.80 -25.66
C ASP A 135 19.82 -8.89 -26.79
N VAL A 136 20.49 -7.74 -26.87
CA VAL A 136 20.40 -6.83 -28.01
C VAL A 136 20.67 -7.69 -29.24
N GLN A 137 19.64 -7.93 -30.03
CA GLN A 137 19.78 -8.58 -31.32
C GLN A 137 20.86 -7.83 -32.09
N ALA A 138 21.97 -8.48 -32.30
CA ALA A 138 22.99 -8.02 -33.23
C ALA A 138 22.30 -7.89 -34.60
N GLU A 139 22.08 -6.66 -35.02
CA GLU A 139 21.57 -6.30 -36.34
C GLU A 139 22.58 -6.79 -37.34
N THR A 140 22.33 -7.94 -37.91
CA THR A 140 23.11 -8.48 -39.03
C THR A 140 22.75 -7.68 -40.23
N ASN A 141 23.62 -6.67 -40.54
CA ASN A 141 23.52 -5.90 -41.76
C ASN A 141 23.95 -6.79 -42.94
N PRO A 142 23.07 -7.10 -43.93
CA PRO A 142 23.50 -7.84 -45.09
C PRO A 142 24.36 -6.95 -46.00
N VAL A 143 25.63 -7.30 -46.08
CA VAL A 143 26.52 -6.77 -47.12
C VAL A 143 26.08 -7.39 -48.44
N THR A 144 25.53 -6.59 -49.33
CA THR A 144 25.25 -6.98 -50.72
C THR A 144 26.47 -6.70 -51.59
N PRO A 145 26.84 -7.61 -52.50
CA PRO A 145 27.98 -7.49 -53.39
C PRO A 145 27.82 -6.41 -54.47
#